data_90e93422b44690e6ee5e9a29ca2ecf8f
#
_entry.id   90e93422b44690e6ee5e9a29ca2ecf8f
#
_cell.length_a   1.000
_cell.length_b   1.000
_cell.length_c   1.000
_cell.angle_alpha   90.00
_cell.angle_beta   90.00
_cell.angle_gamma   90.00
#
_symmetry.space_group_name_H-M   'P 1'
#
loop_
_entity.id
_entity.type
_entity.pdbx_description
1 polymer ?
#
loop_
_entity_poly.entity_id
_entity_poly.type
_entity_poly.pdbx_seq_one_letter_code
_entity_poly.pdbx_strand_id
1 'polypeptide(L)'
;MKKTEDQRLRLAILEVINNQIKDNNPPETKLTHDRLMREGFSKEEALKLIGYVVASEVFTVLKENLNYDHAKYISASHALPKLPW
;
A
#
# COMPACT_ATOMS: atom_id res chain seq x y z
N MET A 1 -16.10 8.64 -14.99
CA MET A 1 -15.70 7.47 -14.77
C MET A 1 -16.42 6.62 -13.82
N LYS A 2 -16.19 5.48 -13.87
CA LYS A 2 -17.06 4.49 -13.32
C LYS A 2 -16.65 4.17 -11.92
N LYS A 3 -17.55 4.40 -10.96
CA LYS A 3 -17.31 4.04 -9.58
C LYS A 3 -16.99 2.55 -9.44
N THR A 4 -17.59 1.73 -10.30
CA THR A 4 -17.37 0.30 -10.27
C THR A 4 -15.91 -0.06 -10.53
N GLU A 5 -15.27 0.62 -11.49
CA GLU A 5 -13.87 0.37 -11.78
C GLU A 5 -12.97 0.81 -10.62
N ASP A 6 -13.28 1.98 -10.03
CA ASP A 6 -12.54 2.45 -8.87
C ASP A 6 -12.66 1.49 -7.69
N GLN A 7 -13.87 0.97 -7.47
CA GLN A 7 -14.10 0.01 -6.40
C GLN A 7 -13.35 -1.28 -6.63
N ARG A 8 -13.31 -1.76 -7.88
CA ARG A 8 -12.58 -2.99 -8.20
C ARG A 8 -11.09 -2.82 -7.95
N LEU A 9 -10.53 -1.67 -8.35
CA LEU A 9 -9.13 -1.39 -8.13
C LEU A 9 -8.82 -1.33 -6.64
N ARG A 10 -9.66 -0.64 -5.88
CA ARG A 10 -9.48 -0.53 -4.44
C ARG A 10 -9.52 -1.91 -3.77
N LEU A 11 -10.51 -2.72 -4.13
CA LEU A 11 -10.64 -4.06 -3.55
C LEU A 11 -9.46 -4.94 -3.92
N ALA A 12 -8.97 -4.84 -5.15
CA ALA A 12 -7.82 -5.61 -5.58
C ALA A 12 -6.57 -5.23 -4.79
N ILE A 13 -6.36 -3.92 -4.56
CA ILE A 13 -5.23 -3.44 -3.78
C ILE A 13 -5.33 -3.93 -2.33
N LEU A 14 -6.50 -3.82 -1.73
CA LEU A 14 -6.71 -4.28 -0.36
C LEU A 14 -6.49 -5.78 -0.24
N GLU A 15 -6.90 -6.54 -1.23
CA GLU A 15 -6.69 -7.99 -1.24
C GLU A 15 -5.19 -8.31 -1.30
N VAL A 16 -4.45 -7.60 -2.14
CA VAL A 16 -2.99 -7.78 -2.22
C VAL A 16 -2.35 -7.50 -0.87
N ILE A 17 -2.73 -6.39 -0.23
CA ILE A 17 -2.16 -6.00 1.06
C ILE A 17 -2.49 -7.05 2.13
N ASN A 18 -3.74 -7.49 2.19
CA ASN A 18 -4.15 -8.49 3.16
C ASN A 18 -3.39 -9.80 2.96
N ASN A 19 -3.17 -10.19 1.71
CA ASN A 19 -2.40 -11.39 1.41
C ASN A 19 -0.94 -11.23 1.83
N GLN A 20 -0.35 -10.06 1.60
CA GLN A 20 1.01 -9.79 2.03
C GLN A 20 1.15 -9.89 3.54
N ILE A 21 0.20 -9.34 4.28
CA ILE A 21 0.21 -9.39 5.73
C ILE A 21 0.05 -10.84 6.21
N LYS A 22 -0.90 -11.55 5.64
CA LYS A 22 -1.17 -12.93 6.01
C LYS A 22 0.03 -13.83 5.76
N ASP A 23 0.69 -13.64 4.62
CA ASP A 23 1.84 -14.45 4.23
C ASP A 23 3.15 -13.92 4.79
N ASN A 24 3.12 -12.74 5.43
CA ASN A 24 4.30 -12.05 5.93
C ASN A 24 5.33 -11.84 4.82
N ASN A 25 4.87 -11.46 3.64
CA ASN A 25 5.72 -11.31 2.47
C ASN A 25 5.21 -10.19 1.56
N PRO A 26 5.92 -9.04 1.47
CA PRO A 26 7.16 -8.78 2.21
C PRO A 26 6.86 -8.46 3.67
N PRO A 27 7.79 -8.75 4.58
CA PRO A 27 7.56 -8.48 6.00
C PRO A 27 7.35 -7.00 6.31
N GLU A 28 7.87 -6.11 5.49
CA GLU A 28 7.72 -4.68 5.67
C GLU A 28 6.26 -4.23 5.69
N THR A 29 5.40 -4.88 4.92
CA THR A 29 3.98 -4.52 4.87
C THR A 29 3.32 -4.75 6.22
N LYS A 30 3.57 -5.89 6.84
CA LYS A 30 3.01 -6.19 8.16
C LYS A 30 3.62 -5.29 9.23
N LEU A 31 4.93 -5.07 9.17
CA LEU A 31 5.60 -4.20 10.13
C LEU A 31 5.05 -2.77 10.06
N THR A 32 4.84 -2.25 8.86
CA THR A 32 4.27 -0.93 8.68
C THR A 32 2.84 -0.87 9.22
N HIS A 33 2.04 -1.87 8.94
CA HIS A 33 0.67 -1.95 9.42
C HIS A 33 0.62 -1.93 10.95
N ASP A 34 1.45 -2.76 11.57
CA ASP A 34 1.48 -2.85 13.04
C ASP A 34 1.98 -1.54 13.64
N ARG A 35 2.98 -0.90 13.03
CA ARG A 35 3.50 0.38 13.51
C ARG A 35 2.42 1.46 13.45
N LEU A 36 1.69 1.55 12.34
CA LEU A 36 0.64 2.54 12.19
C LEU A 36 -0.44 2.35 13.24
N MET A 37 -0.81 1.11 13.54
CA MET A 37 -1.78 0.85 14.61
C MET A 37 -1.25 1.30 15.97
N ARG A 38 0.03 1.10 16.23
CA ARG A 38 0.64 1.59 17.47
C ARG A 38 0.65 3.11 17.55
N GLU A 39 0.68 3.78 16.39
CA GLU A 39 0.65 5.24 16.33
C GLU A 39 -0.77 5.80 16.46
N GLY A 40 -1.76 4.94 16.61
CA GLY A 40 -3.13 5.36 16.85
C GLY A 40 -4.07 5.24 15.67
N PHE A 41 -3.61 4.74 14.54
CA PHE A 41 -4.48 4.52 13.39
C PHE A 41 -5.27 3.24 13.57
N SER A 42 -6.52 3.23 13.09
CA SER A 42 -7.30 2.02 13.08
C SER A 42 -6.74 1.05 12.05
N LYS A 43 -7.15 -0.22 12.14
CA LYS A 43 -6.75 -1.22 11.16
C LYS A 43 -7.10 -0.78 9.75
N GLU A 44 -8.30 -0.23 9.57
CA GLU A 44 -8.75 0.22 8.25
C GLU A 44 -7.96 1.41 7.75
N GLU A 45 -7.67 2.36 8.63
CA GLU A 45 -6.86 3.51 8.26
C GLU A 45 -5.46 3.11 7.87
N ALA A 46 -4.86 2.18 8.62
CA ALA A 46 -3.53 1.68 8.28
C ALA A 46 -3.53 1.00 6.92
N LEU A 47 -4.55 0.19 6.63
CA LEU A 47 -4.68 -0.45 5.33
C LEU A 47 -4.82 0.56 4.19
N LYS A 48 -5.58 1.64 4.42
CA LYS A 48 -5.73 2.69 3.41
C LYS A 48 -4.41 3.38 3.12
N LEU A 49 -3.65 3.69 4.15
CA LEU A 49 -2.36 4.37 3.98
C LEU A 49 -1.39 3.50 3.19
N ILE A 50 -1.32 2.23 3.53
CA ILE A 50 -0.49 1.28 2.78
C ILE A 50 -1.01 1.15 1.35
N GLY A 51 -2.33 1.15 1.19
CA GLY A 51 -2.95 1.07 -0.13
C GLY A 51 -2.57 2.24 -1.04
N TYR A 52 -2.44 3.43 -0.49
CA TYR A 52 -2.01 4.59 -1.26
C TYR A 52 -0.58 4.41 -1.78
N VAL A 53 0.30 3.84 -0.96
CA VAL A 53 1.67 3.57 -1.37
C VAL A 53 1.69 2.52 -2.48
N VAL A 54 0.93 1.44 -2.33
CA VAL A 54 0.86 0.39 -3.34
C VAL A 54 0.32 0.96 -4.66
N ALA A 55 -0.75 1.76 -4.57
CA ALA A 55 -1.34 2.36 -5.76
C ALA A 55 -0.36 3.29 -6.46
N SER A 56 0.39 4.07 -5.69
CA SER A 56 1.40 4.97 -6.24
C SER A 56 2.47 4.20 -7.01
N GLU A 57 2.93 3.07 -6.45
CA GLU A 57 3.95 2.27 -7.11
C GLU A 57 3.43 1.61 -8.38
N VAL A 58 2.20 1.08 -8.34
CA VAL A 58 1.57 0.49 -9.51
C VAL A 58 1.42 1.54 -10.61
N PHE A 59 0.96 2.73 -10.24
CA PHE A 59 0.76 3.81 -11.19
C PHE A 59 2.08 4.22 -11.85
N THR A 60 3.16 4.30 -11.07
CA THR A 60 4.48 4.64 -11.59
C THR A 60 4.97 3.58 -12.58
N VAL A 61 4.82 2.32 -12.25
CA VAL A 61 5.21 1.23 -13.13
C VAL A 61 4.47 1.32 -14.47
N LEU A 62 3.16 1.54 -14.42
CA LEU A 62 2.34 1.61 -15.63
C LEU A 62 2.63 2.85 -16.46
N LYS A 63 2.78 4.00 -15.79
CA LYS A 63 2.95 5.27 -16.47
C LYS A 63 4.33 5.40 -17.11
N GLU A 64 5.35 4.99 -16.39
CA GLU A 64 6.73 5.19 -16.81
C GLU A 64 7.37 3.94 -17.39
N ASN A 65 6.60 2.85 -17.45
CA ASN A 65 7.08 1.58 -17.96
C ASN A 65 8.37 1.12 -17.26
N LEU A 66 8.40 1.31 -15.96
CA LEU A 66 9.54 0.94 -15.13
C LEU A 66 9.25 -0.37 -14.39
N ASN A 67 10.32 -1.04 -14.00
CA ASN A 67 10.17 -2.21 -13.14
C ASN A 67 9.82 -1.77 -11.72
N TYR A 68 9.15 -2.64 -10.99
CA TYR A 68 8.83 -2.40 -9.58
C TYR A 68 10.11 -2.20 -8.78
N ASP A 69 10.13 -1.14 -7.99
CA ASP A 69 11.28 -0.80 -7.15
C ASP A 69 10.91 -1.07 -5.68
N HIS A 70 11.41 -2.18 -5.17
CA HIS A 70 11.10 -2.60 -3.79
C HIS A 70 11.67 -1.63 -2.76
N ALA A 71 12.85 -1.08 -3.02
CA ALA A 71 13.47 -0.12 -2.10
C ALA A 71 12.62 1.15 -1.98
N LYS A 72 12.06 1.61 -3.09
CA LYS A 72 11.17 2.77 -3.09
C LYS A 72 9.90 2.47 -2.31
N TYR A 73 9.34 1.28 -2.46
CA TYR A 73 8.17 0.87 -1.70
C TYR A 73 8.46 0.88 -0.19
N ILE A 74 9.60 0.35 0.21
CA ILE A 74 9.99 0.32 1.62
C ILE A 74 10.16 1.74 2.16
N SER A 75 10.84 2.61 1.41
CA SER A 75 11.02 4.00 1.82
C SER A 75 9.70 4.72 2.00
N ALA A 76 8.79 4.55 1.05
CA ALA A 76 7.46 5.18 1.12
C ALA A 76 6.66 4.64 2.30
N SER A 77 6.76 3.35 2.58
CA SER A 77 6.09 2.73 3.71
C SER A 77 6.63 3.27 5.03
N HIS A 78 7.94 3.44 5.14
CA HIS A 78 8.54 4.00 6.35
C HIS A 78 8.13 5.45 6.58
N ALA A 79 7.86 6.19 5.52
CA ALA A 79 7.46 7.59 5.63
C ALA A 79 6.00 7.75 6.08
N LEU A 80 5.18 6.71 5.96
CA LEU A 80 3.79 6.80 6.38
C LEU A 80 3.69 7.21 7.85
N PRO A 81 2.72 8.02 8.24
CA PRO A 81 1.53 8.43 7.47
C PRO A 81 1.75 9.54 6.44
N LYS A 82 2.97 10.00 6.25
CA LYS A 82 3.24 10.97 5.20
C LYS A 82 3.13 10.29 3.84
N LEU A 83 2.27 10.83 2.97
CA LEU A 83 2.04 10.23 1.66
C LEU A 83 3.14 10.61 0.68
N PRO A 84 3.37 9.77 -0.37
CA PRO A 84 4.49 9.99 -1.30
C PRO A 84 4.29 11.17 -2.26
N TRP A 85 3.13 11.83 -2.20
CA TRP A 85 2.90 13.01 -3.04
C TRP A 85 2.54 14.24 -2.22
#